data_20086bc877ef494ddd292c27ba21aac5
#
_entry.id   20086bc877ef494ddd292c27ba21aac5
#
_cell.length_a   1.000
_cell.length_b   1.000
_cell.length_c   1.000
_cell.angle_alpha   90.00
_cell.angle_beta   90.00
_cell.angle_gamma   90.00
#
_symmetry.space_group_name_H-M   'P 1'
#
loop_
_entity.id
_entity.type
_entity.pdbx_description
1 polymer ?
#
loop_
_entity_poly.entity_id
_entity_poly.type
_entity_poly.pdbx_seq_one_letter_code
_entity_poly.pdbx_strand_id
1 'polypeptide(L)'
;MAAAGPWSRDGESIRSLLQAGAGAVVTESVVSDTLLDVRPRIAYDGRGAQNIRLYSDIQIEGWEREMEIAKSVDGVVIANISAHTPSELAYLAAKMEKFGADAIEISVSNPMWEALEVMASDAEVIYNITKEVVSSVKIPVLVKLSQNTTNITAIARAVKQAGGSGVSAINTIRCILGVDIETGLPSLATYGGYSGAPIRPLGLASVAAIAQTVDIPICGIGGIEDYRNVIEYLMLGASAVQMGTAIMIHGPEILTRVTEDLARWMEAKKIDAVSQIRGEALKNLKSFDEIKIEPATSTSSGAPCTVDCRKCIEACMYHAIVKRDEKIEVNKEACTGCGLCTCICPAKKLTLDW
;
A
#
# COMPACT_ATOMS: atom_id res chain seq x y z
N MET A 1 4.69 -2.42 -10.21
CA MET A 1 3.63 -1.74 -11.01
C MET A 1 3.49 -0.30 -10.51
N ALA A 2 3.01 0.62 -11.37
CA ALA A 2 2.60 1.96 -10.94
C ALA A 2 1.12 1.94 -10.51
N ALA A 3 0.81 2.48 -9.33
CA ALA A 3 -0.55 2.59 -8.82
C ALA A 3 -1.32 3.72 -9.52
N ALA A 4 -2.65 3.69 -9.40
CA ALA A 4 -3.51 4.80 -9.84
C ALA A 4 -3.14 6.11 -9.12
N GLY A 5 -3.05 7.20 -9.88
CA GLY A 5 -2.75 8.52 -9.33
C GLY A 5 -2.37 9.55 -10.39
N PRO A 6 -2.03 10.78 -9.98
CA PRO A 6 -1.74 11.89 -10.91
C PRO A 6 -0.59 11.63 -11.90
N TRP A 7 0.29 10.68 -11.61
CA TRP A 7 1.40 10.25 -12.45
C TRP A 7 0.98 9.34 -13.61
N SER A 8 -0.26 8.85 -13.64
CA SER A 8 -0.86 8.02 -14.70
C SER A 8 -2.14 8.64 -15.27
N ARG A 9 -2.17 9.98 -15.37
CA ARG A 9 -3.34 10.80 -15.70
C ARG A 9 -3.76 10.74 -17.17
N ASP A 10 -2.82 10.43 -18.08
CA ASP A 10 -3.00 10.42 -19.53
C ASP A 10 -2.10 9.38 -20.19
N GLY A 11 -2.28 9.14 -21.49
CA GLY A 11 -1.54 8.14 -22.24
C GLY A 11 -0.04 8.36 -22.27
N GLU A 12 0.44 9.60 -22.36
CA GLU A 12 1.85 9.93 -22.35
C GLU A 12 2.50 9.62 -21.00
N SER A 13 1.84 9.96 -19.90
CA SER A 13 2.29 9.63 -18.55
C SER A 13 2.37 8.12 -18.33
N ILE A 14 1.35 7.37 -18.79
CA ILE A 14 1.30 5.90 -18.71
C ILE A 14 2.46 5.31 -19.54
N ARG A 15 2.65 5.76 -20.78
CA ARG A 15 3.73 5.34 -21.66
C ARG A 15 5.11 5.56 -21.01
N SER A 16 5.32 6.73 -20.41
CA SER A 16 6.56 7.06 -19.69
C SER A 16 6.84 6.12 -18.53
N LEU A 17 5.82 5.74 -17.75
CA LEU A 17 5.96 4.79 -16.65
C LEU A 17 6.29 3.37 -17.14
N LEU A 18 5.69 2.93 -18.25
CA LEU A 18 6.02 1.65 -18.87
C LEU A 18 7.48 1.65 -19.36
N GLN A 19 7.92 2.71 -20.01
CA GLN A 19 9.31 2.89 -20.48
C GLN A 19 10.32 2.96 -19.30
N ALA A 20 9.89 3.46 -18.15
CA ALA A 20 10.67 3.44 -16.91
C ALA A 20 10.67 2.07 -16.20
N GLY A 21 10.19 1.00 -16.85
CA GLY A 21 10.28 -0.38 -16.36
C GLY A 21 9.10 -0.83 -15.48
N ALA A 22 7.96 -0.11 -15.48
CA ALA A 22 6.76 -0.64 -14.86
C ALA A 22 6.25 -1.86 -15.63
N GLY A 23 6.13 -3.02 -14.99
CA GLY A 23 5.52 -4.21 -15.60
C GLY A 23 4.02 -4.05 -15.86
N ALA A 24 3.36 -3.13 -15.15
CA ALA A 24 2.00 -2.67 -15.42
C ALA A 24 1.80 -1.26 -14.86
N VAL A 25 0.88 -0.51 -15.46
CA VAL A 25 0.45 0.81 -14.98
C VAL A 25 -1.05 0.81 -14.77
N VAL A 26 -1.49 1.29 -13.62
CA VAL A 26 -2.90 1.52 -13.31
C VAL A 26 -3.22 2.98 -13.63
N THR A 27 -4.24 3.23 -14.46
CA THR A 27 -4.64 4.59 -14.84
C THR A 27 -5.09 5.40 -13.64
N GLU A 28 -5.05 6.72 -13.72
CA GLU A 28 -5.86 7.55 -12.82
C GLU A 28 -7.33 7.14 -12.92
N SER A 29 -8.10 7.34 -11.85
CA SER A 29 -9.48 6.83 -11.78
C SER A 29 -10.37 7.46 -12.84
N VAL A 30 -10.86 6.65 -13.77
CA VAL A 30 -11.78 7.01 -14.84
C VAL A 30 -13.20 7.09 -14.30
N VAL A 31 -13.91 8.12 -14.64
CA VAL A 31 -15.31 8.39 -14.26
C VAL A 31 -16.12 8.79 -15.48
N SER A 32 -17.45 8.67 -15.39
CA SER A 32 -18.37 9.11 -16.48
C SER A 32 -18.44 10.63 -16.60
N ASP A 33 -18.52 11.31 -15.45
CA ASP A 33 -18.60 12.79 -15.39
C ASP A 33 -17.40 13.34 -14.65
N THR A 34 -16.60 14.13 -15.33
CA THR A 34 -15.43 14.79 -14.73
C THR A 34 -15.85 15.93 -13.82
N LEU A 35 -15.21 16.04 -12.66
CA LEU A 35 -15.42 17.11 -11.70
C LEU A 35 -14.31 18.16 -11.82
N LEU A 36 -14.64 19.42 -11.45
CA LEU A 36 -13.64 20.46 -11.33
C LEU A 36 -12.60 20.09 -10.26
N ASP A 37 -11.35 20.20 -10.62
CA ASP A 37 -10.24 19.92 -9.73
C ASP A 37 -10.05 21.03 -8.71
N VAL A 38 -9.91 20.66 -7.43
CA VAL A 38 -9.66 21.60 -6.34
C VAL A 38 -8.17 21.92 -6.22
N ARG A 39 -7.83 23.13 -5.77
CA ARG A 39 -6.44 23.58 -5.58
C ARG A 39 -6.31 24.41 -4.30
N PRO A 40 -5.24 24.23 -3.49
CA PRO A 40 -4.24 23.17 -3.57
C PRO A 40 -4.86 21.79 -3.27
N ARG A 41 -4.27 20.71 -3.80
CA ARG A 41 -4.84 19.36 -3.71
C ARG A 41 -3.92 18.32 -3.10
N ILE A 42 -2.64 18.64 -2.92
CA ILE A 42 -1.64 17.76 -2.30
C ILE A 42 -0.89 18.55 -1.24
N ALA A 43 -0.77 17.95 -0.06
CA ALA A 43 0.11 18.40 1.02
C ALA A 43 1.07 17.27 1.40
N TYR A 44 2.31 17.60 1.76
CA TYR A 44 3.36 16.63 2.08
C TYR A 44 4.14 17.08 3.32
N ASP A 45 4.34 16.18 4.29
CA ASP A 45 5.01 16.46 5.58
C ASP A 45 6.45 15.93 5.66
N GLY A 46 7.04 15.53 4.53
CA GLY A 46 8.37 14.89 4.49
C GLY A 46 8.34 13.38 4.69
N ARG A 47 7.20 12.78 5.05
CA ARG A 47 7.02 11.34 5.29
C ARG A 47 5.89 10.75 4.48
N GLY A 48 4.76 11.46 4.40
CA GLY A 48 3.58 11.04 3.69
C GLY A 48 2.83 12.21 3.07
N ALA A 49 1.91 11.92 2.18
CA ALA A 49 1.13 12.90 1.45
C ALA A 49 -0.37 12.76 1.72
N GLN A 50 -1.04 13.88 1.96
CA GLN A 50 -2.49 13.99 1.86
C GLN A 50 -2.86 14.43 0.46
N ASN A 51 -3.79 13.74 -0.18
CA ASN A 51 -4.30 14.05 -1.50
C ASN A 51 -5.83 14.19 -1.46
N ILE A 52 -6.34 15.27 -2.08
CA ILE A 52 -7.77 15.53 -2.28
C ILE A 52 -8.15 15.65 -3.76
N ARG A 53 -7.27 15.20 -4.68
CA ARG A 53 -7.64 15.03 -6.08
C ARG A 53 -8.69 13.94 -6.19
N LEU A 54 -9.75 14.21 -6.95
CA LEU A 54 -10.88 13.30 -7.05
C LEU A 54 -10.61 12.20 -8.07
N TYR A 55 -10.58 12.54 -9.35
CA TYR A 55 -10.54 11.58 -10.45
C TYR A 55 -9.82 12.18 -11.66
N SER A 56 -9.76 11.43 -12.76
CA SER A 56 -9.33 11.94 -14.05
C SER A 56 -10.19 13.12 -14.50
N ASP A 57 -9.54 14.09 -15.11
CA ASP A 57 -10.17 15.24 -15.77
C ASP A 57 -10.46 14.98 -17.28
N ILE A 58 -10.18 13.76 -17.75
CA ILE A 58 -10.44 13.31 -19.11
C ILE A 58 -11.81 12.64 -19.16
N GLN A 59 -12.70 13.12 -20.02
CA GLN A 59 -13.99 12.48 -20.30
C GLN A 59 -13.81 11.06 -20.83
N ILE A 60 -14.77 10.17 -20.54
CA ILE A 60 -14.63 8.74 -20.89
C ILE A 60 -14.30 8.51 -22.37
N GLU A 61 -14.86 9.33 -23.29
CA GLU A 61 -14.59 9.23 -24.72
C GLU A 61 -13.15 9.62 -25.08
N GLY A 62 -12.53 10.52 -24.30
CA GLY A 62 -11.13 10.93 -24.47
C GLY A 62 -10.15 9.82 -24.14
N TRP A 63 -10.52 8.89 -23.27
CA TRP A 63 -9.69 7.76 -22.90
C TRP A 63 -9.42 6.78 -24.06
N GLU A 64 -10.23 6.75 -25.12
CA GLU A 64 -9.93 5.96 -26.32
C GLU A 64 -8.58 6.35 -26.89
N ARG A 65 -8.34 7.65 -27.10
CA ARG A 65 -7.07 8.19 -27.59
C ARG A 65 -5.92 7.98 -26.59
N GLU A 66 -6.18 8.21 -25.30
CA GLU A 66 -5.14 8.07 -24.27
C GLU A 66 -4.68 6.61 -24.15
N MET A 67 -5.58 5.65 -24.31
CA MET A 67 -5.25 4.23 -24.34
C MET A 67 -4.44 3.87 -25.59
N GLU A 68 -4.74 4.41 -26.76
CA GLU A 68 -3.93 4.23 -27.97
C GLU A 68 -2.48 4.70 -27.76
N ILE A 69 -2.30 5.88 -27.13
CA ILE A 69 -0.97 6.42 -26.80
C ILE A 69 -0.27 5.50 -25.78
N ALA A 70 -0.94 5.12 -24.71
CA ALA A 70 -0.38 4.26 -23.68
C ALA A 70 0.08 2.89 -24.24
N LYS A 71 -0.72 2.30 -25.13
CA LYS A 71 -0.47 1.00 -25.77
C LYS A 71 0.46 1.07 -26.99
N SER A 72 1.03 2.25 -27.31
CA SER A 72 2.06 2.40 -28.35
C SER A 72 3.42 1.79 -27.95
N VAL A 73 3.59 1.36 -26.72
CA VAL A 73 4.70 0.59 -26.18
C VAL A 73 4.22 -0.69 -25.54
N ASP A 74 5.09 -1.69 -25.41
CA ASP A 74 4.79 -2.93 -24.72
C ASP A 74 4.55 -2.68 -23.22
N GLY A 75 3.50 -3.28 -22.69
CA GLY A 75 3.19 -3.22 -21.27
C GLY A 75 1.71 -3.44 -20.97
N VAL A 76 1.41 -3.68 -19.71
CA VAL A 76 0.06 -3.93 -19.22
C VAL A 76 -0.53 -2.61 -18.69
N VAL A 77 -1.71 -2.24 -19.17
CA VAL A 77 -2.47 -1.08 -18.70
C VAL A 77 -3.76 -1.56 -18.05
N ILE A 78 -3.87 -1.26 -16.75
CA ILE A 78 -5.05 -1.60 -15.94
C ILE A 78 -5.88 -0.34 -15.80
N ALA A 79 -7.12 -0.37 -16.24
CA ALA A 79 -8.02 0.76 -16.10
C ALA A 79 -8.59 0.82 -14.68
N ASN A 80 -8.25 1.85 -13.91
CA ASN A 80 -8.91 2.13 -12.64
C ASN A 80 -10.21 2.89 -12.92
N ILE A 81 -11.34 2.39 -12.43
CA ILE A 81 -12.66 2.99 -12.61
C ILE A 81 -13.31 3.29 -11.26
N SER A 82 -14.08 4.37 -11.20
CA SER A 82 -14.85 4.74 -10.01
C SER A 82 -16.21 5.31 -10.38
N ALA A 83 -17.25 4.88 -9.68
CA ALA A 83 -18.61 5.37 -9.82
C ALA A 83 -19.44 5.03 -8.57
N HIS A 84 -20.65 5.58 -8.50
CA HIS A 84 -21.55 5.41 -7.36
C HIS A 84 -22.53 4.23 -7.52
N THR A 85 -22.67 3.68 -8.72
CA THR A 85 -23.62 2.59 -9.02
C THR A 85 -22.96 1.41 -9.74
N PRO A 86 -23.42 0.17 -9.52
CA PRO A 86 -22.89 -1.00 -10.21
C PRO A 86 -23.02 -0.90 -11.75
N SER A 87 -24.12 -0.37 -12.25
CA SER A 87 -24.38 -0.23 -13.69
C SER A 87 -23.44 0.77 -14.36
N GLU A 88 -23.10 1.86 -13.68
CA GLU A 88 -22.13 2.84 -14.17
C GLU A 88 -20.72 2.26 -14.18
N LEU A 89 -20.32 1.53 -13.14
CA LEU A 89 -19.05 0.81 -13.11
C LEU A 89 -18.95 -0.22 -14.24
N ALA A 90 -20.03 -0.96 -14.53
CA ALA A 90 -20.10 -1.91 -15.64
C ALA A 90 -19.97 -1.20 -17.00
N TYR A 91 -20.60 -0.04 -17.16
CA TYR A 91 -20.47 0.79 -18.37
C TYR A 91 -19.02 1.26 -18.57
N LEU A 92 -18.39 1.81 -17.53
CA LEU A 92 -17.00 2.27 -17.58
C LEU A 92 -16.05 1.10 -17.90
N ALA A 93 -16.24 -0.05 -17.25
CA ALA A 93 -15.44 -1.24 -17.49
C ALA A 93 -15.51 -1.70 -18.95
N ALA A 94 -16.73 -1.81 -19.51
CA ALA A 94 -16.94 -2.20 -20.90
C ALA A 94 -16.33 -1.20 -21.90
N LYS A 95 -16.38 0.11 -21.60
CA LYS A 95 -15.72 1.14 -22.42
C LYS A 95 -14.20 0.99 -22.37
N MET A 96 -13.61 0.84 -21.18
CA MET A 96 -12.16 0.71 -21.04
C MET A 96 -11.63 -0.61 -21.64
N GLU A 97 -12.37 -1.71 -21.53
CA GLU A 97 -12.05 -2.95 -22.28
C GLU A 97 -12.03 -2.71 -23.78
N LYS A 98 -13.05 -2.03 -24.32
CA LYS A 98 -13.12 -1.67 -25.75
C LYS A 98 -11.94 -0.80 -26.17
N PHE A 99 -11.48 0.11 -25.32
CA PHE A 99 -10.32 0.97 -25.58
C PHE A 99 -8.96 0.27 -25.39
N GLY A 100 -8.95 -1.02 -25.03
CA GLY A 100 -7.75 -1.86 -25.00
C GLY A 100 -7.10 -1.97 -23.62
N ALA A 101 -7.82 -1.74 -22.53
CA ALA A 101 -7.34 -2.07 -21.19
C ALA A 101 -7.14 -3.58 -21.06
N ASP A 102 -6.04 -3.99 -20.37
CA ASP A 102 -5.72 -5.40 -20.15
C ASP A 102 -6.42 -5.98 -18.91
N ALA A 103 -6.84 -5.12 -17.99
CA ALA A 103 -7.61 -5.46 -16.79
C ALA A 103 -8.35 -4.23 -16.26
N ILE A 104 -9.31 -4.47 -15.37
CA ILE A 104 -10.04 -3.43 -14.64
C ILE A 104 -9.62 -3.47 -13.17
N GLU A 105 -9.39 -2.29 -12.56
CA GLU A 105 -9.31 -2.12 -11.11
C GLU A 105 -10.48 -1.24 -10.65
N ILE A 106 -11.42 -1.80 -9.90
CA ILE A 106 -12.56 -1.04 -9.36
C ILE A 106 -12.10 -0.31 -8.08
N SER A 107 -12.18 1.02 -8.08
CA SER A 107 -11.96 1.85 -6.90
C SER A 107 -13.29 2.16 -6.21
N VAL A 108 -13.59 1.41 -5.15
CA VAL A 108 -14.88 1.50 -4.44
C VAL A 108 -14.88 2.49 -3.28
N SER A 109 -13.71 3.05 -2.93
CA SER A 109 -13.56 3.95 -1.77
C SER A 109 -12.98 5.29 -2.16
N ASN A 110 -13.44 6.33 -1.49
CA ASN A 110 -12.88 7.67 -1.59
C ASN A 110 -12.90 8.34 -0.22
N PRO A 111 -11.73 8.60 0.40
CA PRO A 111 -11.63 9.15 1.76
C PRO A 111 -12.29 10.52 1.97
N MET A 112 -12.61 11.24 0.89
CA MET A 112 -13.27 12.53 0.96
C MET A 112 -14.79 12.42 1.08
N TRP A 113 -15.39 11.31 0.60
CA TRP A 113 -16.84 11.12 0.59
C TRP A 113 -17.27 9.95 1.48
N GLU A 114 -17.99 10.29 2.53
CA GLU A 114 -18.48 9.33 3.52
C GLU A 114 -19.33 8.21 2.89
N ALA A 115 -20.19 8.54 1.92
CA ALA A 115 -21.02 7.56 1.25
C ALA A 115 -20.22 6.47 0.52
N LEU A 116 -19.09 6.80 -0.09
CA LEU A 116 -18.19 5.83 -0.73
C LEU A 116 -17.42 5.00 0.31
N GLU A 117 -17.03 5.58 1.43
CA GLU A 117 -16.38 4.82 2.51
C GLU A 117 -17.35 3.83 3.16
N VAL A 118 -18.61 4.22 3.35
CA VAL A 118 -19.68 3.31 3.83
C VAL A 118 -19.88 2.16 2.83
N MET A 119 -20.01 2.48 1.54
CA MET A 119 -20.13 1.49 0.46
C MET A 119 -18.95 0.51 0.43
N ALA A 120 -17.73 1.02 0.56
CA ALA A 120 -16.50 0.21 0.55
C ALA A 120 -16.37 -0.72 1.77
N SER A 121 -17.14 -0.50 2.83
CA SER A 121 -17.15 -1.29 4.06
C SER A 121 -18.26 -2.36 4.08
N ASP A 122 -19.15 -2.37 3.09
CA ASP A 122 -20.28 -3.31 2.99
C ASP A 122 -19.95 -4.46 2.02
N ALA A 123 -19.84 -5.68 2.57
CA ALA A 123 -19.49 -6.86 1.81
C ALA A 123 -20.56 -7.25 0.76
N GLU A 124 -21.84 -7.02 1.03
CA GLU A 124 -22.93 -7.31 0.10
C GLU A 124 -22.91 -6.33 -1.08
N VAL A 125 -22.70 -5.06 -0.80
CA VAL A 125 -22.56 -4.02 -1.83
C VAL A 125 -21.37 -4.33 -2.72
N ILE A 126 -20.20 -4.66 -2.14
CA ILE A 126 -18.99 -5.03 -2.91
C ILE A 126 -19.20 -6.30 -3.73
N TYR A 127 -19.90 -7.29 -3.20
CA TYR A 127 -20.28 -8.49 -3.98
C TYR A 127 -21.09 -8.10 -5.21
N ASN A 128 -22.14 -7.31 -5.06
CA ASN A 128 -23.03 -6.91 -6.15
C ASN A 128 -22.29 -6.07 -7.20
N ILE A 129 -21.48 -5.09 -6.79
CA ILE A 129 -20.64 -4.30 -7.69
C ILE A 129 -19.69 -5.20 -8.48
N THR A 130 -18.94 -6.04 -7.77
CA THR A 130 -17.95 -6.92 -8.42
C THR A 130 -18.60 -7.85 -9.42
N LYS A 131 -19.73 -8.47 -9.07
CA LYS A 131 -20.47 -9.39 -9.92
C LYS A 131 -20.97 -8.71 -11.20
N GLU A 132 -21.51 -7.50 -11.08
CA GLU A 132 -22.01 -6.73 -12.23
C GLU A 132 -20.88 -6.41 -13.20
N VAL A 133 -19.74 -5.91 -12.69
CA VAL A 133 -18.59 -5.57 -13.52
C VAL A 133 -17.98 -6.82 -14.16
N VAL A 134 -17.79 -7.91 -13.40
CA VAL A 134 -17.27 -9.18 -13.93
C VAL A 134 -18.16 -9.72 -15.07
N SER A 135 -19.48 -9.52 -14.96
CA SER A 135 -20.43 -9.96 -16.01
C SER A 135 -20.40 -9.09 -17.28
N SER A 136 -19.86 -7.87 -17.20
CA SER A 136 -19.84 -6.90 -18.30
C SER A 136 -18.59 -6.93 -19.17
N VAL A 137 -17.50 -7.57 -18.71
CA VAL A 137 -16.21 -7.62 -19.40
C VAL A 137 -15.64 -9.05 -19.46
N LYS A 138 -14.66 -9.26 -20.36
CA LYS A 138 -13.94 -10.53 -20.51
C LYS A 138 -12.53 -10.50 -19.90
N ILE A 139 -12.01 -9.29 -19.64
CA ILE A 139 -10.69 -9.06 -19.03
C ILE A 139 -10.77 -9.21 -17.51
N PRO A 140 -9.64 -9.49 -16.84
CA PRO A 140 -9.60 -9.63 -15.38
C PRO A 140 -10.11 -8.39 -14.64
N VAL A 141 -10.82 -8.62 -13.53
CA VAL A 141 -11.36 -7.56 -12.66
C VAL A 141 -10.76 -7.68 -11.28
N LEU A 142 -10.07 -6.64 -10.84
CA LEU A 142 -9.57 -6.46 -9.48
C LEU A 142 -10.44 -5.46 -8.72
N VAL A 143 -10.50 -5.60 -7.40
CA VAL A 143 -11.15 -4.59 -6.54
C VAL A 143 -10.12 -4.01 -5.59
N LYS A 144 -10.02 -2.67 -5.57
CA LYS A 144 -9.11 -1.94 -4.67
C LYS A 144 -9.79 -1.70 -3.32
N LEU A 145 -9.24 -2.33 -2.30
CA LEU A 145 -9.81 -2.37 -0.95
C LEU A 145 -9.33 -1.19 -0.08
N SER A 146 -10.24 -0.67 0.73
CA SER A 146 -9.96 0.36 1.73
C SER A 146 -9.59 -0.24 3.07
N GLN A 147 -8.62 0.38 3.77
CA GLN A 147 -8.34 0.11 5.18
C GLN A 147 -9.26 0.89 6.13
N ASN A 148 -10.06 1.83 5.61
CA ASN A 148 -11.06 2.56 6.39
C ASN A 148 -12.30 1.68 6.68
N THR A 149 -12.10 0.41 6.97
CA THR A 149 -13.12 -0.59 7.29
C THR A 149 -12.71 -1.41 8.50
N THR A 150 -13.67 -1.94 9.23
CA THR A 150 -13.41 -2.81 10.38
C THR A 150 -13.10 -4.26 10.00
N ASN A 151 -13.44 -4.69 8.77
CA ASN A 151 -13.31 -6.09 8.36
C ASN A 151 -12.96 -6.23 6.86
N ILE A 152 -11.72 -5.90 6.51
CA ILE A 152 -11.23 -6.00 5.13
C ILE A 152 -11.27 -7.43 4.58
N THR A 153 -11.20 -8.45 5.45
CA THR A 153 -11.23 -9.86 5.02
C THR A 153 -12.62 -10.30 4.56
N ALA A 154 -13.68 -9.76 5.17
CA ALA A 154 -15.05 -10.00 4.69
C ALA A 154 -15.26 -9.41 3.29
N ILE A 155 -14.71 -8.22 3.04
CA ILE A 155 -14.74 -7.58 1.72
C ILE A 155 -13.99 -8.43 0.68
N ALA A 156 -12.77 -8.90 1.02
CA ALA A 156 -12.01 -9.77 0.12
C ALA A 156 -12.73 -11.09 -0.22
N ARG A 157 -13.44 -11.70 0.75
CA ARG A 157 -14.30 -12.87 0.50
C ARG A 157 -15.43 -12.55 -0.47
N ALA A 158 -16.09 -11.39 -0.31
CA ALA A 158 -17.15 -10.95 -1.20
C ALA A 158 -16.67 -10.80 -2.65
N VAL A 159 -15.48 -10.19 -2.84
CA VAL A 159 -14.84 -10.08 -4.17
C VAL A 159 -14.62 -11.46 -4.78
N LYS A 160 -14.03 -12.39 -4.03
CA LYS A 160 -13.81 -13.77 -4.52
C LYS A 160 -15.11 -14.46 -4.91
N GLN A 161 -16.14 -14.38 -4.05
CA GLN A 161 -17.44 -15.00 -4.27
C GLN A 161 -18.17 -14.42 -5.49
N ALA A 162 -17.95 -13.14 -5.80
CA ALA A 162 -18.50 -12.47 -6.97
C ALA A 162 -17.76 -12.76 -8.28
N GLY A 163 -16.66 -13.53 -8.23
CA GLY A 163 -15.85 -13.88 -9.40
C GLY A 163 -14.75 -12.88 -9.73
N GLY A 164 -14.41 -11.97 -8.83
CA GLY A 164 -13.25 -11.07 -8.97
C GLY A 164 -11.95 -11.85 -9.13
N SER A 165 -11.09 -11.40 -10.05
CA SER A 165 -9.81 -12.04 -10.39
C SER A 165 -8.71 -11.79 -9.36
N GLY A 166 -8.87 -10.79 -8.50
CA GLY A 166 -7.91 -10.43 -7.47
C GLY A 166 -8.34 -9.18 -6.69
N VAL A 167 -7.52 -8.80 -5.73
CA VAL A 167 -7.71 -7.56 -4.96
C VAL A 167 -6.43 -6.75 -4.93
N SER A 168 -6.57 -5.43 -4.86
CA SER A 168 -5.48 -4.49 -4.58
C SER A 168 -5.67 -3.94 -3.15
N ALA A 169 -4.66 -4.01 -2.30
CA ALA A 169 -4.75 -3.59 -0.90
C ALA A 169 -3.45 -2.88 -0.47
N ILE A 170 -3.56 -1.64 -0.02
CA ILE A 170 -4.74 -0.87 0.37
C ILE A 170 -4.88 0.45 -0.41
N ASN A 171 -6.06 1.04 -0.43
CA ASN A 171 -6.26 2.43 -0.82
C ASN A 171 -5.68 3.38 0.26
N THR A 172 -5.69 4.68 -0.01
CA THR A 172 -5.26 5.74 0.91
C THR A 172 -6.15 5.78 2.16
N ILE A 173 -5.60 6.29 3.27
CA ILE A 173 -6.27 6.33 4.57
C ILE A 173 -6.81 7.73 4.81
N ARG A 174 -8.05 7.84 5.24
CA ARG A 174 -8.68 9.13 5.56
C ARG A 174 -7.86 9.89 6.61
N CYS A 175 -7.51 11.14 6.31
CA CYS A 175 -6.70 11.97 7.19
C CYS A 175 -6.96 13.48 7.04
N ILE A 176 -6.42 14.21 8.01
CA ILE A 176 -6.03 15.63 7.94
C ILE A 176 -4.55 15.65 8.28
N LEU A 177 -3.69 16.15 7.39
CA LEU A 177 -2.24 16.10 7.55
C LEU A 177 -1.74 16.99 8.69
N GLY A 178 -2.39 18.12 8.91
CA GLY A 178 -2.05 19.05 9.98
C GLY A 178 -2.94 20.29 9.97
N VAL A 179 -2.81 21.08 11.04
CA VAL A 179 -3.46 22.37 11.22
C VAL A 179 -2.39 23.39 11.62
N ASP A 180 -2.38 24.53 10.96
CA ASP A 180 -1.58 25.68 11.37
C ASP A 180 -2.20 26.25 12.66
N ILE A 181 -1.45 26.20 13.75
CA ILE A 181 -1.94 26.57 15.09
C ILE A 181 -2.11 28.08 15.26
N GLU A 182 -1.46 28.91 14.42
CA GLU A 182 -1.56 30.35 14.48
C GLU A 182 -2.79 30.89 13.71
N THR A 183 -3.13 30.20 12.60
CA THR A 183 -4.24 30.63 11.73
C THR A 183 -5.50 29.77 11.90
N GLY A 184 -5.38 28.56 12.48
CA GLY A 184 -6.45 27.58 12.57
C GLY A 184 -6.79 26.90 11.24
N LEU A 185 -5.99 27.12 10.18
CA LEU A 185 -6.23 26.57 8.85
C LEU A 185 -5.67 25.15 8.74
N PRO A 186 -6.44 24.18 8.22
CA PRO A 186 -5.91 22.84 7.90
C PRO A 186 -4.99 22.91 6.67
N SER A 187 -4.08 21.93 6.54
CA SER A 187 -3.14 21.83 5.42
C SER A 187 -3.82 21.78 4.05
N LEU A 188 -5.01 21.19 3.97
CA LEU A 188 -5.92 21.22 2.82
C LEU A 188 -7.34 21.48 3.31
N ALA A 189 -8.19 21.97 2.44
CA ALA A 189 -9.53 22.46 2.78
C ALA A 189 -10.53 21.37 3.26
N THR A 190 -10.18 20.09 3.13
CA THR A 190 -11.06 18.97 3.52
C THR A 190 -10.26 17.73 3.91
N TYR A 191 -10.94 16.69 4.36
CA TYR A 191 -10.38 15.37 4.50
C TYR A 191 -9.77 14.88 3.18
N GLY A 192 -8.71 14.07 3.26
CA GLY A 192 -8.08 13.50 2.08
C GLY A 192 -7.52 12.12 2.35
N GLY A 193 -6.95 11.52 1.31
CA GLY A 193 -6.29 10.23 1.40
C GLY A 193 -4.82 10.39 1.78
N TYR A 194 -4.40 9.79 2.90
CA TYR A 194 -3.00 9.72 3.33
C TYR A 194 -2.30 8.54 2.68
N SER A 195 -1.08 8.77 2.20
CA SER A 195 -0.27 7.79 1.48
C SER A 195 1.23 8.01 1.77
N GLY A 196 2.09 7.10 1.30
CA GLY A 196 3.54 7.11 1.51
C GLY A 196 3.99 6.16 2.62
N ALA A 197 5.27 6.22 3.00
CA ALA A 197 5.91 5.29 3.94
C ALA A 197 5.13 5.04 5.25
N PRO A 198 4.47 6.03 5.87
CA PRO A 198 3.77 5.82 7.13
C PRO A 198 2.60 4.82 7.08
N ILE A 199 1.98 4.59 5.92
CA ILE A 199 0.87 3.63 5.81
C ILE A 199 1.33 2.19 5.54
N ARG A 200 2.62 1.95 5.27
CA ARG A 200 3.13 0.60 4.97
C ARG A 200 2.76 -0.45 6.01
N PRO A 201 2.90 -0.23 7.33
CA PRO A 201 2.53 -1.24 8.33
C PRO A 201 1.05 -1.67 8.24
N LEU A 202 0.17 -0.75 7.88
CA LEU A 202 -1.26 -1.01 7.70
C LEU A 202 -1.52 -1.83 6.43
N GLY A 203 -0.82 -1.49 5.34
CA GLY A 203 -0.86 -2.26 4.09
C GLY A 203 -0.35 -3.70 4.28
N LEU A 204 0.77 -3.88 4.97
CA LEU A 204 1.34 -5.20 5.30
C LEU A 204 0.36 -6.06 6.11
N ALA A 205 -0.24 -5.50 7.16
CA ALA A 205 -1.23 -6.19 7.99
C ALA A 205 -2.47 -6.59 7.17
N SER A 206 -2.96 -5.70 6.30
CA SER A 206 -4.11 -5.97 5.44
C SER A 206 -3.84 -7.09 4.44
N VAL A 207 -2.68 -7.05 3.76
CA VAL A 207 -2.28 -8.10 2.82
C VAL A 207 -2.15 -9.44 3.52
N ALA A 208 -1.50 -9.49 4.69
CA ALA A 208 -1.37 -10.72 5.47
C ALA A 208 -2.74 -11.29 5.87
N ALA A 209 -3.65 -10.46 6.40
CA ALA A 209 -4.99 -10.88 6.79
C ALA A 209 -5.81 -11.42 5.60
N ILE A 210 -5.73 -10.75 4.44
CA ILE A 210 -6.40 -11.19 3.21
C ILE A 210 -5.80 -12.52 2.74
N ALA A 211 -4.47 -12.66 2.69
CA ALA A 211 -3.78 -13.86 2.22
C ALA A 211 -4.08 -15.10 3.08
N GLN A 212 -4.27 -14.91 4.40
CA GLN A 212 -4.71 -15.98 5.31
C GLN A 212 -6.19 -16.34 5.16
N THR A 213 -6.98 -15.51 4.45
CA THR A 213 -8.44 -15.64 4.41
C THR A 213 -8.97 -16.15 3.07
N VAL A 214 -8.38 -15.69 1.96
CA VAL A 214 -8.86 -16.00 0.61
C VAL A 214 -7.70 -16.41 -0.29
N ASP A 215 -7.99 -17.34 -1.20
CA ASP A 215 -7.06 -17.80 -2.23
C ASP A 215 -7.37 -17.10 -3.56
N ILE A 216 -7.00 -15.83 -3.67
CA ILE A 216 -7.02 -15.04 -4.90
C ILE A 216 -5.74 -14.18 -4.97
N PRO A 217 -5.28 -13.77 -6.15
CA PRO A 217 -4.14 -12.86 -6.28
C PRO A 217 -4.34 -11.56 -5.51
N ILE A 218 -3.31 -11.12 -4.80
CA ILE A 218 -3.30 -9.89 -4.03
C ILE A 218 -2.22 -8.97 -4.60
N CYS A 219 -2.58 -7.75 -4.95
CA CYS A 219 -1.63 -6.70 -5.26
C CYS A 219 -1.43 -5.82 -4.03
N GLY A 220 -0.25 -5.86 -3.41
CA GLY A 220 0.08 -5.08 -2.22
C GLY A 220 0.35 -3.62 -2.55
N ILE A 221 -0.27 -2.69 -1.81
CA ILE A 221 -0.13 -1.24 -2.00
C ILE A 221 0.04 -0.56 -0.65
N GLY A 222 0.91 0.45 -0.60
CA GLY A 222 1.09 1.36 0.54
C GLY A 222 2.53 1.45 1.00
N GLY A 223 3.12 2.63 0.87
CA GLY A 223 4.41 2.97 1.42
C GLY A 223 5.61 2.20 0.88
N ILE A 224 5.54 1.73 -0.36
CA ILE A 224 6.64 1.04 -1.04
C ILE A 224 7.56 2.09 -1.67
N GLU A 225 8.84 2.10 -1.25
CA GLU A 225 9.85 3.06 -1.69
C GLU A 225 11.14 2.37 -2.13
N ASP A 226 11.38 1.12 -1.72
CA ASP A 226 12.54 0.33 -2.07
C ASP A 226 12.20 -1.16 -2.25
N TYR A 227 13.18 -1.95 -2.70
CA TYR A 227 13.02 -3.39 -2.94
C TYR A 227 12.73 -4.20 -1.67
N ARG A 228 13.16 -3.74 -0.47
CA ARG A 228 12.89 -4.43 0.80
C ARG A 228 11.40 -4.38 1.10
N ASN A 229 10.78 -3.22 0.84
CA ASN A 229 9.34 -3.06 1.00
C ASN A 229 8.56 -3.97 0.04
N VAL A 230 9.04 -4.16 -1.19
CA VAL A 230 8.47 -5.14 -2.14
C VAL A 230 8.53 -6.55 -1.55
N ILE A 231 9.68 -6.95 -1.01
CA ILE A 231 9.90 -8.29 -0.42
C ILE A 231 8.97 -8.49 0.79
N GLU A 232 8.81 -7.49 1.67
CA GLU A 232 7.89 -7.55 2.81
C GLU A 232 6.47 -7.93 2.36
N TYR A 233 5.95 -7.25 1.33
CA TYR A 233 4.62 -7.55 0.77
C TYR A 233 4.53 -8.95 0.16
N LEU A 234 5.54 -9.38 -0.62
CA LEU A 234 5.59 -10.71 -1.21
C LEU A 234 5.62 -11.80 -0.13
N MET A 235 6.45 -11.66 0.90
CA MET A 235 6.53 -12.59 2.01
C MET A 235 5.23 -12.67 2.83
N LEU A 236 4.40 -11.64 2.81
CA LEU A 236 3.07 -11.63 3.42
C LEU A 236 1.94 -12.03 2.46
N GLY A 237 2.28 -12.59 1.30
CA GLY A 237 1.32 -13.24 0.40
C GLY A 237 0.91 -12.43 -0.83
N ALA A 238 1.40 -11.22 -1.02
CA ALA A 238 1.16 -10.48 -2.25
C ALA A 238 1.74 -11.22 -3.46
N SER A 239 1.03 -11.19 -4.58
CA SER A 239 1.47 -11.73 -5.87
C SER A 239 2.19 -10.66 -6.71
N ALA A 240 1.85 -9.40 -6.49
CA ALA A 240 2.43 -8.22 -7.12
C ALA A 240 2.33 -7.03 -6.17
N VAL A 241 2.98 -5.92 -6.52
CA VAL A 241 2.92 -4.68 -5.72
C VAL A 241 2.70 -3.46 -6.61
N GLN A 242 2.04 -2.43 -6.05
CA GLN A 242 1.88 -1.13 -6.71
C GLN A 242 2.57 -0.03 -5.89
N MET A 243 3.29 0.84 -6.57
CA MET A 243 3.93 2.04 -6.02
C MET A 243 3.17 3.28 -6.47
N GLY A 244 2.95 4.22 -5.56
CA GLY A 244 2.25 5.48 -5.84
C GLY A 244 3.08 6.69 -5.40
N THR A 245 2.98 7.10 -4.15
CA THR A 245 3.63 8.31 -3.59
C THR A 245 5.13 8.38 -3.89
N ALA A 246 5.83 7.24 -3.89
CA ALA A 246 7.25 7.19 -4.22
C ALA A 246 7.54 7.67 -5.65
N ILE A 247 6.66 7.34 -6.62
CA ILE A 247 6.76 7.85 -8.00
C ILE A 247 6.57 9.37 -8.02
N MET A 248 5.60 9.89 -7.25
CA MET A 248 5.34 11.33 -7.17
C MET A 248 6.53 12.10 -6.60
N ILE A 249 7.21 11.55 -5.60
CA ILE A 249 8.31 12.21 -4.88
C ILE A 249 9.66 12.06 -5.60
N HIS A 250 9.91 10.91 -6.22
CA HIS A 250 11.24 10.53 -6.75
C HIS A 250 11.28 10.40 -8.29
N GLY A 251 10.15 10.62 -8.98
CA GLY A 251 10.06 10.41 -10.42
C GLY A 251 9.89 8.95 -10.83
N PRO A 252 9.63 8.69 -12.13
CA PRO A 252 9.38 7.35 -12.66
C PRO A 252 10.60 6.42 -12.58
N GLU A 253 11.81 6.94 -12.54
CA GLU A 253 13.07 6.18 -12.47
C GLU A 253 13.19 5.32 -11.20
N ILE A 254 12.40 5.62 -10.18
CA ILE A 254 12.33 4.77 -8.98
C ILE A 254 11.87 3.35 -9.32
N LEU A 255 11.03 3.17 -10.35
CA LEU A 255 10.55 1.86 -10.79
C LEU A 255 11.72 0.99 -11.28
N THR A 256 12.58 1.53 -12.16
CA THR A 256 13.79 0.85 -12.62
C THR A 256 14.69 0.48 -11.45
N ARG A 257 15.01 1.45 -10.58
CA ARG A 257 15.89 1.23 -9.43
C ARG A 257 15.39 0.11 -8.52
N VAL A 258 14.11 0.14 -8.16
CA VAL A 258 13.52 -0.87 -7.26
C VAL A 258 13.51 -2.26 -7.91
N THR A 259 13.25 -2.34 -9.21
CA THR A 259 13.26 -3.61 -9.96
C THR A 259 14.67 -4.19 -10.06
N GLU A 260 15.67 -3.37 -10.38
CA GLU A 260 17.07 -3.81 -10.44
C GLU A 260 17.61 -4.24 -9.06
N ASP A 261 17.29 -3.47 -8.01
CA ASP A 261 17.69 -3.81 -6.64
C ASP A 261 17.05 -5.12 -6.18
N LEU A 262 15.79 -5.35 -6.52
CA LEU A 262 15.10 -6.62 -6.26
C LEU A 262 15.77 -7.78 -6.99
N ALA A 263 16.07 -7.61 -8.28
CA ALA A 263 16.75 -8.63 -9.09
C ALA A 263 18.13 -8.99 -8.50
N ARG A 264 18.93 -8.00 -8.13
CA ARG A 264 20.23 -8.21 -7.46
C ARG A 264 20.11 -8.95 -6.14
N TRP A 265 19.09 -8.62 -5.35
CA TRP A 265 18.84 -9.32 -4.08
C TRP A 265 18.43 -10.78 -4.32
N MET A 266 17.54 -11.03 -5.28
CA MET A 266 17.11 -12.38 -5.65
C MET A 266 18.29 -13.23 -6.13
N GLU A 267 19.14 -12.70 -7.00
CA GLU A 267 20.36 -13.36 -7.49
C GLU A 267 21.31 -13.71 -6.33
N ALA A 268 21.58 -12.76 -5.43
CA ALA A 268 22.44 -12.97 -4.26
C ALA A 268 21.89 -14.06 -3.31
N LYS A 269 20.56 -14.24 -3.27
CA LYS A 269 19.85 -15.26 -2.48
C LYS A 269 19.58 -16.56 -3.24
N LYS A 270 19.92 -16.62 -4.55
CA LYS A 270 19.62 -17.77 -5.43
C LYS A 270 18.11 -18.05 -5.51
N ILE A 271 17.33 -17.00 -5.64
CA ILE A 271 15.87 -17.05 -5.78
C ILE A 271 15.54 -16.78 -7.25
N ASP A 272 14.98 -17.78 -7.94
CA ASP A 272 14.70 -17.72 -9.37
C ASP A 272 13.34 -17.05 -9.69
N ALA A 273 12.41 -17.09 -8.75
CA ALA A 273 11.08 -16.52 -8.91
C ALA A 273 10.50 -15.99 -7.60
N VAL A 274 9.75 -14.90 -7.67
CA VAL A 274 9.07 -14.29 -6.51
C VAL A 274 8.09 -15.23 -5.82
N SER A 275 7.58 -16.24 -6.55
CA SER A 275 6.70 -17.28 -5.98
C SER A 275 7.39 -18.12 -4.89
N GLN A 276 8.72 -18.21 -4.89
CA GLN A 276 9.49 -18.96 -3.89
C GLN A 276 9.47 -18.30 -2.51
N ILE A 277 9.29 -16.98 -2.46
CA ILE A 277 9.24 -16.21 -1.20
C ILE A 277 7.82 -15.79 -0.82
N ARG A 278 6.85 -15.97 -1.73
CA ARG A 278 5.48 -15.54 -1.49
C ARG A 278 4.86 -16.29 -0.31
N GLY A 279 4.40 -15.52 0.69
CA GLY A 279 3.74 -16.07 1.89
C GLY A 279 4.69 -16.71 2.89
N GLU A 280 6.02 -16.62 2.71
CA GLU A 280 6.99 -17.24 3.62
C GLU A 280 6.86 -16.72 5.06
N ALA A 281 6.62 -15.42 5.23
CA ALA A 281 6.45 -14.82 6.55
C ALA A 281 5.12 -15.19 7.22
N LEU A 282 4.09 -15.57 6.47
CA LEU A 282 2.79 -15.98 7.04
C LEU A 282 2.89 -17.19 7.95
N LYS A 283 3.84 -18.09 7.71
CA LYS A 283 4.08 -19.28 8.55
C LYS A 283 4.51 -18.91 9.97
N ASN A 284 5.10 -17.72 10.13
CA ASN A 284 5.61 -17.22 11.40
C ASN A 284 4.63 -16.24 12.07
N LEU A 285 3.56 -15.86 11.38
CA LEU A 285 2.53 -14.97 11.91
C LEU A 285 1.45 -15.80 12.62
N LYS A 286 1.50 -15.80 13.94
CA LYS A 286 0.59 -16.56 14.80
C LYS A 286 -0.59 -15.70 15.25
N SER A 287 -1.73 -16.33 15.53
CA SER A 287 -2.79 -15.69 16.29
C SER A 287 -2.33 -15.43 17.74
N PHE A 288 -2.96 -14.47 18.40
CA PHE A 288 -2.56 -14.13 19.78
C PHE A 288 -2.64 -15.34 20.72
N ASP A 289 -3.63 -16.21 20.54
CA ASP A 289 -3.84 -17.41 21.37
C ASP A 289 -2.77 -18.50 21.16
N GLU A 290 -2.05 -18.44 20.03
CA GLU A 290 -0.95 -19.37 19.74
C GLU A 290 0.41 -18.89 20.25
N ILE A 291 0.49 -17.64 20.73
CA ILE A 291 1.73 -17.07 21.25
C ILE A 291 1.99 -17.66 22.64
N LYS A 292 3.13 -18.38 22.78
CA LYS A 292 3.57 -18.79 24.10
C LYS A 292 4.12 -17.59 24.86
N ILE A 293 3.57 -17.35 26.04
CA ILE A 293 4.04 -16.29 26.94
C ILE A 293 5.25 -16.85 27.70
N GLU A 294 6.45 -16.63 27.19
CA GLU A 294 7.69 -16.97 27.87
C GLU A 294 8.37 -15.68 28.34
N PRO A 295 8.88 -15.64 29.59
CA PRO A 295 9.62 -14.50 30.05
C PRO A 295 10.88 -14.31 29.19
N ALA A 296 10.96 -13.16 28.53
CA ALA A 296 12.13 -12.77 27.75
C ALA A 296 12.80 -11.57 28.43
N THR A 297 14.11 -11.49 28.35
CA THR A 297 14.86 -10.30 28.82
C THR A 297 15.81 -9.84 27.72
N SER A 298 15.96 -8.54 27.60
CA SER A 298 16.96 -7.98 26.70
C SER A 298 18.38 -8.33 27.18
N THR A 299 19.26 -8.57 26.23
CA THR A 299 20.67 -8.83 26.46
C THR A 299 21.54 -7.80 25.76
N SER A 300 22.66 -7.45 26.38
CA SER A 300 23.68 -6.59 25.78
C SER A 300 24.70 -7.41 25.01
N SER A 301 25.13 -6.93 23.85
CA SER A 301 26.22 -7.54 23.08
C SER A 301 27.58 -7.56 23.80
N GLY A 302 27.69 -6.88 24.94
CA GLY A 302 28.95 -6.71 25.69
C GLY A 302 29.98 -5.80 25.00
N ALA A 303 29.77 -5.44 23.74
CA ALA A 303 30.67 -4.55 23.01
C ALA A 303 30.51 -3.08 23.46
N PRO A 304 31.60 -2.30 23.45
CA PRO A 304 31.53 -0.89 23.85
C PRO A 304 30.46 -0.10 23.09
N CYS A 305 29.71 0.73 23.81
CA CYS A 305 28.75 1.69 23.26
C CYS A 305 29.38 3.08 23.23
N THR A 306 30.10 3.36 22.14
CA THR A 306 30.81 4.63 21.94
C THR A 306 29.90 5.76 21.45
N VAL A 307 28.62 5.44 21.13
CA VAL A 307 27.65 6.46 20.71
C VAL A 307 27.23 7.29 21.93
N ASP A 308 27.37 8.59 21.81
CA ASP A 308 26.88 9.54 22.82
C ASP A 308 25.38 9.74 22.65
N CYS A 309 24.62 8.72 23.07
CA CYS A 309 23.17 8.79 23.15
C CYS A 309 22.66 8.04 24.38
N ARG A 310 21.48 8.42 24.86
CA ARG A 310 20.80 7.79 26.00
C ARG A 310 19.48 7.13 25.63
N LYS A 311 19.20 6.97 24.33
CA LYS A 311 17.87 6.55 23.83
C LYS A 311 17.35 5.27 24.48
N CYS A 312 18.16 4.22 24.58
CA CYS A 312 17.72 2.96 25.19
C CYS A 312 17.49 3.06 26.72
N ILE A 313 18.24 3.95 27.42
CA ILE A 313 18.09 4.19 28.85
C ILE A 313 16.81 4.97 29.12
N GLU A 314 16.63 6.08 28.38
CA GLU A 314 15.47 6.98 28.53
C GLU A 314 14.17 6.33 28.10
N ALA A 315 14.20 5.45 27.08
CA ALA A 315 13.04 4.71 26.62
C ALA A 315 12.66 3.54 27.54
N CYS A 316 13.52 3.13 28.47
CA CYS A 316 13.22 2.01 29.35
C CYS A 316 12.34 2.44 30.52
N MET A 317 11.04 2.22 30.41
CA MET A 317 10.05 2.55 31.46
C MET A 317 10.29 1.79 32.78
N TYR A 318 11.05 0.70 32.74
CA TYR A 318 11.36 -0.14 33.91
C TYR A 318 12.73 0.15 34.50
N HIS A 319 13.43 1.17 33.98
CA HIS A 319 14.78 1.54 34.42
C HIS A 319 15.78 0.38 34.47
N ALA A 320 15.56 -0.63 33.61
CA ALA A 320 16.37 -1.84 33.56
C ALA A 320 17.70 -1.66 32.83
N ILE A 321 17.97 -0.51 32.21
CA ILE A 321 19.15 -0.29 31.38
C ILE A 321 20.00 0.83 31.95
N VAL A 322 21.29 0.55 32.11
CA VAL A 322 22.28 1.54 32.51
C VAL A 322 23.51 1.48 31.59
N LYS A 323 24.24 2.59 31.49
CA LYS A 323 25.54 2.64 30.79
C LYS A 323 26.63 2.89 31.83
N ARG A 324 27.62 1.98 31.90
CA ARG A 324 28.80 2.08 32.75
C ARG A 324 30.04 1.77 31.91
N ASP A 325 31.04 2.60 31.99
CA ASP A 325 32.32 2.42 31.30
C ASP A 325 32.15 2.01 29.83
N GLU A 326 31.32 2.78 29.09
CA GLU A 326 30.94 2.51 27.68
C GLU A 326 30.21 1.20 27.44
N LYS A 327 29.81 0.46 28.44
CA LYS A 327 29.03 -0.78 28.32
C LYS A 327 27.59 -0.55 28.71
N ILE A 328 26.71 -1.19 27.96
CA ILE A 328 25.28 -1.25 28.29
C ILE A 328 25.05 -2.47 29.16
N GLU A 329 24.50 -2.29 30.32
CA GLU A 329 24.10 -3.32 31.25
C GLU A 329 22.58 -3.36 31.35
N VAL A 330 22.03 -4.59 31.41
CA VAL A 330 20.59 -4.82 31.56
C VAL A 330 20.36 -5.54 32.89
N ASN A 331 19.58 -4.93 33.76
CA ASN A 331 19.07 -5.58 34.96
C ASN A 331 17.94 -6.54 34.55
N LYS A 332 18.20 -7.84 34.61
CA LYS A 332 17.27 -8.89 34.19
C LYS A 332 16.05 -9.00 35.10
N GLU A 333 16.16 -8.64 36.37
CA GLU A 333 15.04 -8.68 37.33
C GLU A 333 14.03 -7.54 37.04
N ALA A 334 14.52 -6.38 36.59
CA ALA A 334 13.69 -5.24 36.23
C ALA A 334 13.19 -5.29 34.77
N CYS A 335 13.85 -6.07 33.90
CA CYS A 335 13.54 -6.15 32.48
C CYS A 335 12.30 -7.00 32.24
N THR A 336 11.26 -6.43 31.60
CA THR A 336 10.01 -7.13 31.24
C THR A 336 10.04 -7.71 29.82
N GLY A 337 11.14 -7.59 29.08
CA GLY A 337 11.22 -8.10 27.70
C GLY A 337 10.39 -7.36 26.67
N CYS A 338 10.01 -6.10 26.89
CA CYS A 338 9.16 -5.34 25.98
C CYS A 338 9.75 -5.07 24.58
N GLY A 339 11.05 -5.26 24.38
CA GLY A 339 11.74 -5.15 23.08
C GLY A 339 12.06 -3.73 22.61
N LEU A 340 11.52 -2.66 23.20
CA LEU A 340 11.68 -1.29 22.69
C LEU A 340 13.16 -0.87 22.56
N CYS A 341 13.99 -1.25 23.52
CA CYS A 341 15.41 -0.90 23.54
C CYS A 341 16.20 -1.48 22.35
N THR A 342 15.79 -2.64 21.82
CA THR A 342 16.44 -3.27 20.65
C THR A 342 16.13 -2.52 19.36
N CYS A 343 14.93 -1.96 19.26
CA CYS A 343 14.46 -1.19 18.10
C CYS A 343 15.02 0.24 18.08
N ILE A 344 15.10 0.89 19.25
CA ILE A 344 15.49 2.30 19.34
C ILE A 344 17.02 2.50 19.37
N CYS A 345 17.80 1.45 19.60
CA CYS A 345 19.26 1.52 19.69
C CYS A 345 19.90 1.72 18.30
N PRO A 346 20.48 2.89 18.00
CA PRO A 346 21.09 3.15 16.68
C PRO A 346 22.33 2.27 16.43
N ALA A 347 22.99 1.84 17.50
CA ALA A 347 24.19 1.00 17.44
C ALA A 347 23.89 -0.51 17.56
N LYS A 348 22.60 -0.91 17.63
CA LYS A 348 22.15 -2.29 17.74
C LYS A 348 22.89 -3.12 18.80
N LYS A 349 23.13 -2.50 19.99
CA LYS A 349 23.88 -3.12 21.09
C LYS A 349 23.02 -4.02 21.97
N LEU A 350 21.74 -4.05 21.77
CA LEU A 350 20.78 -4.82 22.54
C LEU A 350 20.03 -5.79 21.63
N THR A 351 19.82 -7.00 22.11
CA THR A 351 19.03 -8.06 21.48
C THR A 351 17.95 -8.57 22.43
N LEU A 352 16.94 -9.17 21.89
CA LEU A 352 15.90 -9.89 22.61
C LEU A 352 15.67 -11.18 21.85
N ASP A 353 15.87 -12.30 22.52
CA ASP A 353 15.57 -13.62 21.95
C ASP A 353 14.12 -13.97 22.28
N TRP A 354 13.35 -14.28 21.27
CA TRP A 354 11.92 -14.59 21.34
C TRP A 354 11.51 -15.64 20.33
#